data_9cd9502074f7b2ed839ae5aba821ffc5
#
_entry.id   9cd9502074f7b2ed839ae5aba821ffc5
#
_cell.length_a   1.000
_cell.length_b   1.000
_cell.length_c   1.000
_cell.angle_alpha   90.00
_cell.angle_beta   90.00
_cell.angle_gamma   90.00
#
_symmetry.space_group_name_H-M   'P 1'
#
loop_
_entity.id
_entity.type
_entity.pdbx_description
1 polymer ?
#
loop_
_entity_poly.entity_id
_entity_poly.type
_entity_poly.pdbx_seq_one_letter_code
_entity_poly.pdbx_strand_id
1 'polypeptide(L)'
;VTGHGSTSGRWLAFVESNTTGTGREFCAAARARGLRPVLLTRDPGRYVYVEQDGIDTRLLDTGDLAAVVDCCAGLVADGGLAGVVSSSEYFVSTAARAAAKLGLPAADGDAIARCRDKETQVAALAAAGVPVPDSTAVGEVADAVRAADRIGHPVVLKPVLGSGSVGVRLCRDREETRRWAEELLSRSTDERGNPVPARILVQEAVEGPEFSVETFDNAVVTAVAKHIGPRPYFVETGHEVPAPVPDATAAALADTALRALAALGLGWGAAHTELRMSAHGPVVIEVNPRLAGGMIPVAVRAALGVDLVDAVIARAAGQSRTPARPGRLHAAVRFLRNEREGRVMDIGGVEAARAAPGVVAVAIGTAPGRTVRVTNTFQDRLGCVVATGADGEQAGDRAAAAARLIRIELEEPALPDEGVAG
;
A
#
# COMPACT_ATOMS: atom_id res chain seq x y z
N VAL A 1 -39.54 3.63 16.59
CA VAL A 1 -39.09 4.90 15.98
C VAL A 1 -38.06 5.47 16.94
N THR A 2 -36.79 5.10 16.76
CA THR A 2 -35.67 5.69 17.49
C THR A 2 -35.07 6.78 16.59
N GLY A 3 -35.24 8.05 16.98
CA GLY A 3 -34.75 9.19 16.30
C GLY A 3 -33.23 9.15 16.19
N HIS A 4 -32.71 9.06 14.97
CA HIS A 4 -31.30 9.32 14.66
C HIS A 4 -31.08 10.83 14.81
N GLY A 5 -30.35 11.22 15.85
CA GLY A 5 -29.93 12.59 16.04
C GLY A 5 -29.20 13.11 14.80
N SER A 6 -29.66 14.22 14.26
CA SER A 6 -29.06 14.96 13.15
C SER A 6 -27.59 15.27 13.46
N THR A 7 -26.65 14.54 12.88
CA THR A 7 -25.23 14.89 12.90
C THR A 7 -25.01 16.03 11.91
N SER A 8 -24.75 17.22 12.40
CA SER A 8 -24.66 18.48 11.66
C SER A 8 -23.33 18.68 10.88
N GLY A 9 -22.73 17.61 10.33
CA GLY A 9 -21.48 17.70 9.59
C GLY A 9 -21.66 17.45 8.07
N ARG A 10 -20.81 18.10 7.23
CA ARG A 10 -20.75 17.80 5.79
C ARG A 10 -20.27 16.37 5.55
N TRP A 11 -20.74 15.77 4.46
CA TRP A 11 -20.27 14.45 4.02
C TRP A 11 -18.80 14.48 3.58
N LEU A 12 -18.07 13.38 3.84
CA LEU A 12 -16.82 13.05 3.17
C LEU A 12 -17.01 11.69 2.50
N ALA A 13 -16.97 11.67 1.18
CA ALA A 13 -17.20 10.45 0.40
C ALA A 13 -15.88 9.67 0.19
N PHE A 14 -15.92 8.39 0.48
CA PHE A 14 -14.85 7.43 0.22
C PHE A 14 -15.24 6.54 -0.94
N VAL A 15 -14.48 6.62 -2.05
CA VAL A 15 -14.68 5.74 -3.21
C VAL A 15 -13.93 4.44 -2.95
N GLU A 16 -14.64 3.39 -2.56
CA GLU A 16 -14.09 2.13 -2.06
C GLU A 16 -13.11 2.35 -0.89
N SER A 17 -12.51 1.29 -0.42
CA SER A 17 -11.60 1.32 0.72
C SER A 17 -10.47 0.32 0.58
N ASN A 18 -9.44 0.50 1.38
CA ASN A 18 -8.42 -0.49 1.61
C ASN A 18 -8.99 -1.63 2.48
N THR A 19 -8.76 -2.87 2.07
CA THR A 19 -9.22 -4.06 2.79
C THR A 19 -8.30 -4.48 3.94
N THR A 20 -7.15 -3.83 4.11
CA THR A 20 -6.13 -4.18 5.11
C THR A 20 -6.15 -3.30 6.37
N GLY A 21 -7.24 -2.56 6.63
CA GLY A 21 -7.49 -1.88 7.90
C GLY A 21 -7.39 -0.35 7.89
N THR A 22 -6.57 0.26 7.03
CA THR A 22 -6.41 1.73 6.98
C THR A 22 -7.69 2.46 6.60
N GLY A 23 -8.63 1.83 5.89
CA GLY A 23 -9.93 2.44 5.57
C GLY A 23 -10.75 2.81 6.80
N ARG A 24 -10.68 1.99 7.86
CA ARG A 24 -11.31 2.30 9.15
C ARG A 24 -10.74 3.57 9.80
N GLU A 25 -9.41 3.72 9.74
CA GLU A 25 -8.71 4.90 10.27
C GLU A 25 -9.10 6.18 9.52
N PHE A 26 -9.30 6.10 8.19
CA PHE A 26 -9.79 7.23 7.39
C PHE A 26 -11.19 7.68 7.83
N CYS A 27 -12.10 6.76 8.07
CA CYS A 27 -13.45 7.08 8.58
C CYS A 27 -13.39 7.68 9.99
N ALA A 28 -12.54 7.14 10.87
CA ALA A 28 -12.33 7.67 12.21
C ALA A 28 -11.75 9.09 12.18
N ALA A 29 -10.76 9.35 11.35
CA ALA A 29 -10.17 10.68 11.15
C ALA A 29 -11.20 11.69 10.60
N ALA A 30 -12.08 11.27 9.67
CA ALA A 30 -13.16 12.11 9.17
C ALA A 30 -14.12 12.51 10.30
N ARG A 31 -14.55 11.57 11.13
CA ARG A 31 -15.42 11.84 12.29
C ARG A 31 -14.75 12.77 13.32
N ALA A 32 -13.46 12.55 13.59
CA ALA A 32 -12.69 13.41 14.50
C ALA A 32 -12.62 14.88 14.02
N ARG A 33 -12.79 15.11 12.72
CA ARG A 33 -12.87 16.43 12.09
C ARG A 33 -14.29 16.96 11.93
N GLY A 34 -15.29 16.32 12.53
CA GLY A 34 -16.69 16.70 12.42
C GLY A 34 -17.32 16.44 11.07
N LEU A 35 -16.72 15.57 10.26
CA LEU A 35 -17.25 15.13 8.97
C LEU A 35 -18.03 13.83 9.10
N ARG A 36 -18.98 13.62 8.19
CA ARG A 36 -19.75 12.38 8.08
C ARG A 36 -19.14 11.47 7.03
N PRO A 37 -18.46 10.38 7.38
CA PRO A 37 -17.94 9.45 6.39
C PRO A 37 -19.07 8.69 5.70
N VAL A 38 -19.01 8.58 4.36
CA VAL A 38 -19.88 7.72 3.56
C VAL A 38 -19.05 6.92 2.58
N LEU A 39 -19.25 5.61 2.56
CA LEU A 39 -18.55 4.71 1.65
C LEU A 39 -19.38 4.49 0.38
N LEU A 40 -18.81 4.83 -0.76
CA LEU A 40 -19.31 4.49 -2.09
C LEU A 40 -18.66 3.18 -2.51
N THR A 41 -19.43 2.12 -2.72
CA THR A 41 -18.88 0.78 -2.95
C THR A 41 -19.81 -0.08 -3.79
N ARG A 42 -19.23 -1.05 -4.49
CA ARG A 42 -19.97 -2.13 -5.16
C ARG A 42 -20.44 -3.20 -4.17
N ASP A 43 -19.67 -3.40 -3.09
CA ASP A 43 -19.93 -4.46 -2.11
C ASP A 43 -19.42 -4.03 -0.72
N PRO A 44 -20.33 -3.59 0.17
CA PRO A 44 -19.96 -3.21 1.54
C PRO A 44 -19.48 -4.39 2.38
N GLY A 45 -19.87 -5.62 2.06
CA GLY A 45 -19.46 -6.83 2.77
C GLY A 45 -17.95 -7.10 2.72
N ARG A 46 -17.25 -6.46 1.81
CA ARG A 46 -15.77 -6.49 1.76
C ARG A 46 -15.10 -5.77 2.94
N TYR A 47 -15.84 -4.92 3.66
CA TYR A 47 -15.30 -3.99 4.66
C TYR A 47 -15.98 -4.21 6.00
N VAL A 48 -15.48 -5.15 6.79
CA VAL A 48 -16.06 -5.59 8.07
C VAL A 48 -16.33 -4.41 9.02
N TYR A 49 -15.50 -3.38 9.00
CA TYR A 49 -15.64 -2.20 9.85
C TYR A 49 -16.86 -1.33 9.51
N VAL A 50 -17.39 -1.45 8.30
CA VAL A 50 -18.53 -0.62 7.86
C VAL A 50 -19.77 -0.87 8.73
N GLU A 51 -20.09 -2.13 8.96
CA GLU A 51 -21.19 -2.52 9.85
C GLU A 51 -20.86 -2.24 11.32
N GLN A 52 -19.64 -2.64 11.75
CA GLN A 52 -19.20 -2.49 13.14
C GLN A 52 -19.19 -1.03 13.61
N ASP A 53 -18.79 -0.10 12.75
CA ASP A 53 -18.66 1.32 13.08
C ASP A 53 -19.86 2.15 12.61
N GLY A 54 -20.89 1.53 12.02
CA GLY A 54 -22.05 2.22 11.49
C GLY A 54 -21.68 3.30 10.46
N ILE A 55 -20.91 2.91 9.43
CA ILE A 55 -20.54 3.80 8.33
C ILE A 55 -21.66 3.80 7.29
N ASP A 56 -22.15 4.98 6.94
CA ASP A 56 -23.11 5.15 5.85
C ASP A 56 -22.53 4.60 4.54
N THR A 57 -23.36 3.92 3.74
CA THR A 57 -22.96 3.34 2.45
C THR A 57 -23.87 3.76 1.32
N ARG A 58 -23.32 3.83 0.11
CA ARG A 58 -24.06 3.96 -1.14
C ARG A 58 -23.56 2.88 -2.11
N LEU A 59 -24.51 2.06 -2.60
CA LEU A 59 -24.22 0.98 -3.56
C LEU A 59 -24.25 1.56 -4.98
N LEU A 60 -23.13 1.47 -5.69
CA LEU A 60 -23.01 1.88 -7.07
C LEU A 60 -21.81 1.22 -7.75
N ASP A 61 -21.76 1.30 -9.07
CA ASP A 61 -20.55 0.93 -9.80
C ASP A 61 -19.47 2.00 -9.65
N THR A 62 -18.51 1.74 -8.76
CA THR A 62 -17.38 2.63 -8.48
C THR A 62 -16.33 2.69 -9.59
N GLY A 63 -16.42 1.83 -10.62
CA GLY A 63 -15.66 1.93 -11.86
C GLY A 63 -16.24 2.94 -12.85
N ASP A 64 -17.50 3.26 -12.71
CA ASP A 64 -18.16 4.30 -13.52
C ASP A 64 -18.02 5.67 -12.84
N LEU A 65 -17.17 6.53 -13.41
CA LEU A 65 -16.96 7.88 -12.91
C LEU A 65 -18.25 8.72 -12.90
N ALA A 66 -19.14 8.52 -13.87
CA ALA A 66 -20.39 9.28 -13.91
C ALA A 66 -21.29 8.90 -12.74
N ALA A 67 -21.47 7.62 -12.46
CA ALA A 67 -22.22 7.14 -11.30
C ALA A 67 -21.65 7.66 -9.96
N VAL A 68 -20.33 7.72 -9.82
CA VAL A 68 -19.68 8.30 -8.64
C VAL A 68 -19.97 9.79 -8.50
N VAL A 69 -19.86 10.56 -9.60
CA VAL A 69 -20.15 12.01 -9.61
C VAL A 69 -21.61 12.28 -9.28
N ASP A 70 -22.55 11.56 -9.87
CA ASP A 70 -23.98 11.72 -9.63
C ASP A 70 -24.36 11.43 -8.17
N CYS A 71 -23.82 10.36 -7.62
CA CYS A 71 -24.02 10.03 -6.21
C CYS A 71 -23.46 11.13 -5.29
N CYS A 72 -22.26 11.64 -5.58
CA CYS A 72 -21.64 12.73 -4.82
C CYS A 72 -22.43 14.06 -4.98
N ALA A 73 -22.99 14.35 -6.14
CA ALA A 73 -23.87 15.52 -6.35
C ALA A 73 -25.13 15.43 -5.47
N GLY A 74 -25.70 14.23 -5.31
CA GLY A 74 -26.79 13.99 -4.35
C GLY A 74 -26.40 14.31 -2.90
N LEU A 75 -25.17 13.97 -2.49
CA LEU A 75 -24.64 14.30 -1.16
C LEU A 75 -24.42 15.81 -0.95
N VAL A 76 -24.10 16.56 -2.02
CA VAL A 76 -24.05 18.03 -1.96
C VAL A 76 -25.41 18.59 -1.58
N ALA A 77 -26.49 18.07 -2.17
CA ALA A 77 -27.85 18.49 -1.86
C ALA A 77 -28.32 18.04 -0.46
N ASP A 78 -27.80 16.91 0.04
CA ASP A 78 -28.12 16.32 1.35
C ASP A 78 -27.13 16.77 2.45
N GLY A 79 -27.06 18.06 2.73
CA GLY A 79 -26.25 18.60 3.84
C GLY A 79 -24.81 19.01 3.49
N GLY A 80 -24.43 18.90 2.22
CA GLY A 80 -23.15 19.37 1.70
C GLY A 80 -22.05 18.29 1.71
N LEU A 81 -21.20 18.33 0.70
CA LEU A 81 -20.03 17.46 0.53
C LEU A 81 -18.74 18.24 0.77
N ALA A 82 -17.87 17.73 1.65
CA ALA A 82 -16.60 18.37 1.96
C ALA A 82 -15.49 17.94 1.01
N GLY A 83 -15.52 16.68 0.55
CA GLY A 83 -14.47 16.12 -0.30
C GLY A 83 -14.81 14.69 -0.75
N VAL A 84 -14.04 14.23 -1.73
CA VAL A 84 -14.09 12.85 -2.23
C VAL A 84 -12.67 12.29 -2.22
N VAL A 85 -12.48 11.15 -1.57
CA VAL A 85 -11.16 10.48 -1.43
C VAL A 85 -11.27 8.98 -1.60
N SER A 86 -10.14 8.31 -1.66
CA SER A 86 -10.05 6.86 -1.52
C SER A 86 -8.82 6.48 -0.70
N SER A 87 -8.94 5.49 0.17
CA SER A 87 -7.82 4.82 0.81
C SER A 87 -7.28 3.66 -0.03
N SER A 88 -7.94 3.33 -1.14
CA SER A 88 -7.58 2.23 -2.04
C SER A 88 -6.86 2.75 -3.28
N GLU A 89 -5.68 2.22 -3.55
CA GLU A 89 -4.88 2.52 -4.75
C GLU A 89 -5.68 2.43 -6.05
N TYR A 90 -6.60 1.49 -6.13
CA TYR A 90 -7.41 1.25 -7.33
C TYR A 90 -8.38 2.39 -7.65
N PHE A 91 -8.74 3.21 -6.65
CA PHE A 91 -9.80 4.21 -6.79
C PHE A 91 -9.36 5.65 -6.48
N VAL A 92 -8.07 5.89 -6.17
CA VAL A 92 -7.55 7.24 -5.91
C VAL A 92 -7.76 8.16 -7.13
N SER A 93 -7.51 7.67 -8.35
CA SER A 93 -7.76 8.44 -9.59
C SER A 93 -9.24 8.75 -9.79
N THR A 94 -10.13 7.76 -9.59
CA THR A 94 -11.59 7.98 -9.71
C THR A 94 -12.07 9.01 -8.69
N ALA A 95 -11.62 8.91 -7.43
CA ALA A 95 -11.96 9.86 -6.39
C ALA A 95 -11.48 11.28 -6.71
N ALA A 96 -10.24 11.43 -7.19
CA ALA A 96 -9.68 12.72 -7.57
C ALA A 96 -10.43 13.35 -8.75
N ARG A 97 -10.75 12.57 -9.79
CA ARG A 97 -11.55 13.05 -10.93
C ARG A 97 -12.97 13.43 -10.53
N ALA A 98 -13.61 12.67 -9.65
CA ALA A 98 -14.94 13.01 -9.14
C ALA A 98 -14.92 14.32 -8.33
N ALA A 99 -13.94 14.48 -7.42
CA ALA A 99 -13.75 15.70 -6.66
C ALA A 99 -13.55 16.92 -7.58
N ALA A 100 -12.68 16.80 -8.59
CA ALA A 100 -12.41 17.88 -9.55
C ALA A 100 -13.65 18.27 -10.34
N LYS A 101 -14.46 17.30 -10.81
CA LYS A 101 -15.74 17.58 -11.53
C LYS A 101 -16.76 18.31 -10.66
N LEU A 102 -16.69 18.17 -9.34
CA LEU A 102 -17.57 18.83 -8.37
C LEU A 102 -16.98 20.13 -7.82
N GLY A 103 -15.82 20.59 -8.32
CA GLY A 103 -15.15 21.80 -7.85
C GLY A 103 -14.60 21.70 -6.43
N LEU A 104 -14.36 20.48 -5.96
CA LEU A 104 -13.78 20.20 -4.63
C LEU A 104 -12.26 20.12 -4.71
N PRO A 105 -11.54 20.26 -3.56
CA PRO A 105 -10.10 20.07 -3.52
C PRO A 105 -9.74 18.69 -4.06
N ALA A 106 -8.84 18.63 -5.04
CA ALA A 106 -8.48 17.41 -5.74
C ALA A 106 -7.03 17.41 -6.21
N ALA A 107 -6.44 16.22 -6.30
CA ALA A 107 -5.24 15.97 -7.08
C ALA A 107 -5.55 15.91 -8.57
N ASP A 108 -4.50 15.92 -9.42
CA ASP A 108 -4.66 15.59 -10.84
C ASP A 108 -4.95 14.08 -10.99
N GLY A 109 -6.23 13.74 -11.22
CA GLY A 109 -6.66 12.35 -11.39
C GLY A 109 -6.06 11.67 -12.62
N ASP A 110 -5.68 12.43 -13.65
CA ASP A 110 -5.07 11.89 -14.87
C ASP A 110 -3.57 11.60 -14.63
N ALA A 111 -2.86 12.45 -13.90
CA ALA A 111 -1.51 12.19 -13.46
C ALA A 111 -1.45 10.91 -12.58
N ILE A 112 -2.42 10.77 -11.65
CA ILE A 112 -2.55 9.57 -10.82
C ILE A 112 -2.78 8.32 -11.69
N ALA A 113 -3.67 8.39 -12.68
CA ALA A 113 -3.98 7.25 -13.55
C ALA A 113 -2.76 6.82 -14.38
N ARG A 114 -2.02 7.79 -14.94
CA ARG A 114 -0.76 7.53 -15.67
C ARG A 114 0.30 6.92 -14.75
N CYS A 115 0.39 7.40 -13.52
CA CYS A 115 1.35 6.89 -12.54
C CYS A 115 1.10 5.43 -12.15
N ARG A 116 -0.13 4.94 -12.21
CA ARG A 116 -0.45 3.54 -11.88
C ARG A 116 0.02 2.53 -12.93
N ASP A 117 0.20 2.93 -14.17
CA ASP A 117 0.78 2.09 -15.21
C ASP A 117 2.31 2.17 -15.12
N LYS A 118 2.97 1.08 -14.74
CA LYS A 118 4.42 1.03 -14.49
C LYS A 118 5.25 1.29 -15.73
N GLU A 119 4.75 0.95 -16.93
CA GLU A 119 5.42 1.28 -18.19
C GLU A 119 5.41 2.79 -18.44
N THR A 120 4.22 3.41 -18.33
CA THR A 120 4.06 4.86 -18.49
C THR A 120 4.84 5.62 -17.43
N GLN A 121 4.84 5.12 -16.18
CA GLN A 121 5.59 5.71 -15.08
C GLN A 121 7.10 5.71 -15.34
N VAL A 122 7.66 4.55 -15.67
CA VAL A 122 9.12 4.41 -15.95
C VAL A 122 9.52 5.26 -17.14
N ALA A 123 8.73 5.27 -18.22
CA ALA A 123 9.01 6.09 -19.40
C ALA A 123 9.04 7.59 -19.08
N ALA A 124 8.08 8.08 -18.28
CA ALA A 124 8.03 9.49 -17.88
C ALA A 124 9.21 9.88 -16.99
N LEU A 125 9.58 9.02 -16.03
CA LEU A 125 10.72 9.23 -15.14
C LEU A 125 12.05 9.25 -15.93
N ALA A 126 12.26 8.28 -16.83
CA ALA A 126 13.44 8.21 -17.67
C ALA A 126 13.58 9.43 -18.58
N ALA A 127 12.48 9.87 -19.22
CA ALA A 127 12.46 11.06 -20.05
C ALA A 127 12.83 12.35 -19.29
N ALA A 128 12.54 12.40 -17.99
CA ALA A 128 12.90 13.50 -17.10
C ALA A 128 14.31 13.37 -16.49
N GLY A 129 15.08 12.33 -16.85
CA GLY A 129 16.41 12.07 -16.29
C GLY A 129 16.40 11.65 -14.82
N VAL A 130 15.29 11.11 -14.32
CA VAL A 130 15.23 10.48 -13.00
C VAL A 130 15.75 9.05 -13.14
N PRO A 131 16.68 8.61 -12.25
CA PRO A 131 17.22 7.26 -12.32
C PRO A 131 16.11 6.20 -12.11
N VAL A 132 15.96 5.32 -13.09
CA VAL A 132 15.05 4.15 -13.08
C VAL A 132 15.81 2.94 -13.63
N PRO A 133 15.39 1.72 -13.30
CA PRO A 133 15.98 0.52 -13.89
C PRO A 133 15.72 0.45 -15.42
N ASP A 134 16.65 -0.13 -16.19
CA ASP A 134 16.34 -0.48 -17.59
C ASP A 134 15.12 -1.40 -17.63
N SER A 135 14.16 -1.07 -18.48
CA SER A 135 12.85 -1.72 -18.48
C SER A 135 12.26 -1.83 -19.88
N THR A 136 11.57 -2.92 -20.13
CA THR A 136 10.80 -3.12 -21.37
C THR A 136 9.46 -3.77 -21.05
N ALA A 137 8.37 -3.15 -21.50
CA ALA A 137 7.05 -3.77 -21.41
C ALA A 137 6.79 -4.64 -22.63
N VAL A 138 6.26 -5.84 -22.39
CA VAL A 138 6.03 -6.86 -23.42
C VAL A 138 4.68 -7.55 -23.23
N GLY A 139 4.10 -8.05 -24.33
CA GLY A 139 2.85 -8.81 -24.34
C GLY A 139 3.01 -10.29 -24.70
N GLU A 140 4.22 -10.72 -25.03
CA GLU A 140 4.48 -12.10 -25.44
C GLU A 140 5.70 -12.68 -24.70
N VAL A 141 5.66 -13.99 -24.43
CA VAL A 141 6.73 -14.71 -23.72
C VAL A 141 8.07 -14.61 -24.44
N ALA A 142 8.06 -14.74 -25.78
CA ALA A 142 9.28 -14.64 -26.57
C ALA A 142 9.93 -13.26 -26.47
N ASP A 143 9.12 -12.20 -26.38
CA ASP A 143 9.60 -10.84 -26.20
C ASP A 143 10.17 -10.61 -24.79
N ALA A 144 9.57 -11.24 -23.78
CA ALA A 144 10.08 -11.19 -22.41
C ALA A 144 11.51 -11.80 -22.33
N VAL A 145 11.71 -12.95 -22.95
CA VAL A 145 13.03 -13.61 -23.01
C VAL A 145 14.04 -12.72 -23.75
N ARG A 146 13.66 -12.15 -24.92
CA ARG A 146 14.54 -11.25 -25.68
C ARG A 146 14.90 -9.97 -24.90
N ALA A 147 13.92 -9.40 -24.17
CA ALA A 147 14.15 -8.23 -23.33
C ALA A 147 15.12 -8.57 -22.18
N ALA A 148 14.92 -9.71 -21.52
CA ALA A 148 15.80 -10.18 -20.45
C ALA A 148 17.24 -10.44 -20.92
N ASP A 149 17.40 -11.04 -22.10
CA ASP A 149 18.73 -11.26 -22.71
C ASP A 149 19.46 -9.93 -23.01
N ARG A 150 18.70 -8.91 -23.43
CA ARG A 150 19.27 -7.58 -23.71
C ARG A 150 19.66 -6.84 -22.41
N ILE A 151 18.81 -6.89 -21.39
CA ILE A 151 19.07 -6.25 -20.08
C ILE A 151 20.22 -6.97 -19.36
N GLY A 152 20.25 -8.30 -19.44
CA GLY A 152 21.18 -9.15 -18.69
C GLY A 152 20.55 -9.69 -17.39
N HIS A 153 20.65 -11.02 -17.20
CA HIS A 153 20.15 -11.65 -15.98
C HIS A 153 21.05 -11.36 -14.76
N PRO A 154 20.48 -11.27 -13.55
CA PRO A 154 19.07 -11.48 -13.24
C PRO A 154 18.18 -10.29 -13.63
N VAL A 155 16.91 -10.57 -13.96
CA VAL A 155 15.89 -9.56 -14.23
C VAL A 155 14.71 -9.71 -13.29
N VAL A 156 13.93 -8.65 -13.10
CA VAL A 156 12.65 -8.68 -12.38
C VAL A 156 11.50 -8.63 -13.38
N LEU A 157 10.58 -9.59 -13.30
CA LEU A 157 9.33 -9.57 -14.03
C LEU A 157 8.20 -9.14 -13.11
N LYS A 158 7.32 -8.26 -13.58
CA LYS A 158 6.14 -7.80 -12.84
C LYS A 158 5.00 -7.40 -13.78
N PRO A 159 3.72 -7.49 -13.36
CA PRO A 159 2.60 -6.91 -14.12
C PRO A 159 2.79 -5.39 -14.28
N VAL A 160 2.35 -4.82 -15.41
CA VAL A 160 2.35 -3.35 -15.60
C VAL A 160 1.37 -2.65 -14.65
N LEU A 161 0.28 -3.33 -14.28
CA LEU A 161 -0.69 -2.89 -13.26
C LEU A 161 -0.67 -3.85 -12.08
N GLY A 162 -0.88 -3.35 -10.87
CA GLY A 162 -0.92 -4.15 -9.65
C GLY A 162 -0.18 -3.51 -8.50
N SER A 163 -0.33 -4.08 -7.31
CA SER A 163 0.30 -3.59 -6.07
C SER A 163 0.68 -4.73 -5.12
N GLY A 164 1.37 -4.41 -4.01
CA GLY A 164 1.67 -5.37 -2.94
C GLY A 164 2.57 -6.53 -3.35
N SER A 165 3.47 -6.33 -4.30
CA SER A 165 4.40 -7.34 -4.84
C SER A 165 3.72 -8.54 -5.51
N VAL A 166 2.43 -8.44 -5.88
CA VAL A 166 1.71 -9.51 -6.56
C VAL A 166 2.30 -9.72 -7.95
N GLY A 167 2.79 -10.93 -8.21
CA GLY A 167 3.40 -11.27 -9.50
C GLY A 167 4.82 -10.73 -9.72
N VAL A 168 5.44 -10.11 -8.72
CA VAL A 168 6.82 -9.61 -8.80
C VAL A 168 7.80 -10.72 -8.45
N ARG A 169 8.72 -11.04 -9.36
CA ARG A 169 9.71 -12.09 -9.16
C ARG A 169 11.04 -11.80 -9.83
N LEU A 170 12.13 -12.15 -9.15
CA LEU A 170 13.48 -12.21 -9.73
C LEU A 170 13.63 -13.49 -10.55
N CYS A 171 14.04 -13.35 -11.80
CA CYS A 171 14.37 -14.44 -12.71
C CYS A 171 15.87 -14.43 -12.98
N ARG A 172 16.55 -15.54 -12.68
CA ARG A 172 18.01 -15.67 -12.73
C ARG A 172 18.54 -16.02 -14.11
N ASP A 173 17.66 -16.62 -14.93
CA ASP A 173 18.01 -17.13 -16.25
C ASP A 173 16.81 -17.11 -17.22
N ARG A 174 17.08 -17.51 -18.47
CA ARG A 174 16.07 -17.55 -19.54
C ARG A 174 14.89 -18.48 -19.22
N GLU A 175 15.14 -19.60 -18.56
CA GLU A 175 14.09 -20.58 -18.27
C GLU A 175 13.15 -20.08 -17.15
N GLU A 176 13.69 -19.47 -16.09
CA GLU A 176 12.89 -18.81 -15.07
C GLU A 176 12.08 -17.64 -15.67
N THR A 177 12.70 -16.84 -16.55
CA THR A 177 12.03 -15.75 -17.27
C THR A 177 10.87 -16.26 -18.11
N ARG A 178 11.09 -17.31 -18.92
CA ARG A 178 10.04 -17.90 -19.78
C ARG A 178 8.85 -18.37 -18.95
N ARG A 179 9.10 -19.22 -17.94
CA ARG A 179 8.04 -19.80 -17.09
C ARG A 179 7.24 -18.71 -16.37
N TRP A 180 7.92 -17.72 -15.85
CA TRP A 180 7.23 -16.66 -15.10
C TRP A 180 6.47 -15.70 -16.02
N ALA A 181 6.98 -15.43 -17.22
CA ALA A 181 6.26 -14.67 -18.24
C ALA A 181 4.99 -15.39 -18.70
N GLU A 182 5.06 -16.71 -18.93
CA GLU A 182 3.88 -17.54 -19.24
C GLU A 182 2.81 -17.42 -18.17
N GLU A 183 3.19 -17.52 -16.88
CA GLU A 183 2.27 -17.39 -15.78
C GLU A 183 1.64 -16.00 -15.71
N LEU A 184 2.42 -14.94 -15.80
CA LEU A 184 1.91 -13.58 -15.70
C LEU A 184 1.01 -13.19 -16.87
N LEU A 185 1.39 -13.56 -18.10
CA LEU A 185 0.63 -13.23 -19.30
C LEU A 185 -0.67 -14.05 -19.44
N SER A 186 -0.79 -15.18 -18.73
CA SER A 186 -2.03 -15.95 -18.67
C SER A 186 -3.10 -15.33 -17.74
N ARG A 187 -2.73 -14.37 -16.91
CA ARG A 187 -3.66 -13.73 -15.96
C ARG A 187 -4.56 -12.75 -16.70
N SER A 188 -5.86 -12.86 -16.47
CA SER A 188 -6.87 -11.96 -17.04
C SER A 188 -7.46 -10.98 -16.04
N THR A 189 -7.24 -11.20 -14.74
CA THR A 189 -7.75 -10.35 -13.66
C THR A 189 -6.70 -10.10 -12.58
N ASP A 190 -6.84 -8.95 -11.89
CA ASP A 190 -6.09 -8.66 -10.68
C ASP A 190 -6.69 -9.37 -9.44
N GLU A 191 -6.09 -9.17 -8.27
CA GLU A 191 -6.54 -9.73 -6.99
C GLU A 191 -7.91 -9.20 -6.51
N ARG A 192 -8.46 -8.20 -7.20
CA ARG A 192 -9.81 -7.67 -6.96
C ARG A 192 -10.83 -8.14 -7.98
N GLY A 193 -10.39 -8.92 -8.99
CA GLY A 193 -11.23 -9.40 -10.08
C GLY A 193 -11.43 -8.38 -11.20
N ASN A 194 -10.67 -7.27 -11.23
CA ASN A 194 -10.73 -6.34 -12.33
C ASN A 194 -9.92 -6.86 -13.53
N PRO A 195 -10.37 -6.66 -14.77
CA PRO A 195 -9.60 -7.03 -15.95
C PRO A 195 -8.23 -6.36 -15.98
N VAL A 196 -7.18 -7.12 -16.33
CA VAL A 196 -5.83 -6.59 -16.53
C VAL A 196 -5.36 -6.88 -17.95
N PRO A 197 -4.51 -5.98 -18.52
CA PRO A 197 -3.91 -6.26 -19.83
C PRO A 197 -2.94 -7.43 -19.73
N ALA A 198 -2.87 -8.27 -20.75
CA ALA A 198 -1.83 -9.29 -20.90
C ALA A 198 -0.49 -8.62 -21.23
N ARG A 199 0.08 -7.91 -20.27
CA ARG A 199 1.28 -7.11 -20.43
C ARG A 199 2.10 -7.08 -19.14
N ILE A 200 3.40 -7.30 -19.28
CA ILE A 200 4.35 -7.37 -18.17
C ILE A 200 5.55 -6.46 -18.42
N LEU A 201 6.18 -6.02 -17.34
CA LEU A 201 7.44 -5.30 -17.38
C LEU A 201 8.59 -6.26 -17.08
N VAL A 202 9.56 -6.33 -17.97
CA VAL A 202 10.88 -6.96 -17.76
C VAL A 202 11.83 -5.84 -17.37
N GLN A 203 12.47 -5.94 -16.22
CA GLN A 203 13.20 -4.85 -15.60
C GLN A 203 14.54 -5.33 -15.05
N GLU A 204 15.56 -4.49 -15.14
CA GLU A 204 16.85 -4.68 -14.47
C GLU A 204 16.66 -4.96 -12.97
N ALA A 205 17.40 -5.92 -12.43
CA ALA A 205 17.42 -6.20 -11.01
C ALA A 205 18.38 -5.27 -10.29
N VAL A 206 17.91 -4.13 -9.83
CA VAL A 206 18.73 -3.17 -9.08
C VAL A 206 19.17 -3.76 -7.76
N GLU A 207 20.47 -3.84 -7.52
CA GLU A 207 21.04 -4.29 -6.26
C GLU A 207 21.10 -3.16 -5.23
N GLY A 208 21.07 -3.52 -3.95
CA GLY A 208 21.15 -2.60 -2.80
C GLY A 208 19.93 -2.61 -1.91
N PRO A 209 20.00 -1.91 -0.76
CA PRO A 209 18.89 -1.81 0.18
C PRO A 209 17.71 -1.03 -0.39
N GLU A 210 16.50 -1.39 0.06
CA GLU A 210 15.26 -0.78 -0.39
C GLU A 210 14.74 0.20 0.65
N PHE A 211 14.27 1.34 0.15
CA PHE A 211 13.72 2.43 0.92
C PHE A 211 12.41 2.90 0.32
N SER A 212 11.64 3.64 1.11
CA SER A 212 10.63 4.54 0.58
C SER A 212 10.83 5.94 1.12
N VAL A 213 10.35 6.92 0.35
CA VAL A 213 10.24 8.32 0.80
C VAL A 213 8.77 8.67 0.85
N GLU A 214 8.31 8.99 2.05
CA GLU A 214 6.96 9.48 2.29
C GLU A 214 6.94 10.98 2.13
N THR A 215 6.05 11.47 1.27
CA THR A 215 5.87 12.90 1.02
C THR A 215 4.44 13.34 1.21
N PHE A 216 4.24 14.63 1.49
CA PHE A 216 2.94 15.25 1.56
C PHE A 216 3.00 16.69 1.02
N ASP A 217 2.17 17.04 0.02
CA ASP A 217 2.15 18.34 -0.65
C ASP A 217 3.59 18.78 -1.09
N ASN A 218 4.31 17.90 -1.78
CA ASN A 218 5.72 18.09 -2.21
C ASN A 218 6.74 18.33 -1.08
N ALA A 219 6.37 18.10 0.16
CA ALA A 219 7.31 18.14 1.28
C ALA A 219 7.67 16.73 1.71
N VAL A 220 8.95 16.46 1.91
CA VAL A 220 9.42 15.17 2.46
C VAL A 220 9.02 15.09 3.93
N VAL A 221 8.34 13.99 4.29
CA VAL A 221 8.02 13.67 5.68
C VAL A 221 9.15 12.87 6.30
N THR A 222 9.56 11.77 5.62
CA THR A 222 10.66 10.92 6.07
C THR A 222 11.06 9.92 4.99
N ALA A 223 12.29 9.40 5.10
CA ALA A 223 12.69 8.15 4.46
C ALA A 223 12.41 6.98 5.41
N VAL A 224 12.03 5.84 4.86
CA VAL A 224 11.71 4.58 5.55
C VAL A 224 12.61 3.49 4.99
N ALA A 225 13.25 2.71 5.85
CA ALA A 225 13.95 1.50 5.42
C ALA A 225 12.98 0.34 5.30
N LYS A 226 13.05 -0.40 4.19
CA LYS A 226 12.20 -1.56 3.90
C LYS A 226 13.02 -2.85 4.00
N HIS A 227 12.61 -3.76 4.86
CA HIS A 227 13.20 -5.08 4.97
C HIS A 227 12.47 -6.05 4.05
N ILE A 228 13.19 -6.59 3.10
CA ILE A 228 12.66 -7.53 2.11
C ILE A 228 13.07 -8.95 2.48
N GLY A 229 12.15 -9.89 2.35
CA GLY A 229 12.37 -11.31 2.57
C GLY A 229 13.25 -11.96 1.50
N PRO A 230 13.45 -13.29 1.60
CA PRO A 230 14.34 -14.01 0.69
C PRO A 230 13.86 -13.97 -0.77
N ARG A 231 14.84 -13.91 -1.67
CA ARG A 231 14.63 -14.07 -3.13
C ARG A 231 14.07 -15.47 -3.43
N PRO A 232 13.29 -15.63 -4.50
CA PRO A 232 13.13 -14.72 -5.64
C PRO A 232 12.00 -13.70 -5.50
N TYR A 233 11.28 -13.67 -4.39
CA TYR A 233 10.16 -12.78 -4.16
C TYR A 233 10.56 -11.53 -3.38
N PHE A 234 9.68 -10.51 -3.37
CA PHE A 234 9.94 -9.21 -2.76
C PHE A 234 8.94 -8.90 -1.64
N VAL A 235 8.65 -9.92 -0.83
CA VAL A 235 7.72 -9.78 0.29
C VAL A 235 8.40 -9.02 1.43
N GLU A 236 7.81 -7.91 1.83
CA GLU A 236 8.32 -7.11 2.94
C GLU A 236 8.17 -7.84 4.27
N THR A 237 9.21 -7.80 5.09
CA THR A 237 9.25 -8.40 6.44
C THR A 237 9.18 -7.38 7.55
N GLY A 238 9.40 -6.11 7.24
CA GLY A 238 9.33 -5.01 8.20
C GLY A 238 9.77 -3.67 7.63
N HIS A 239 9.65 -2.64 8.47
CA HIS A 239 10.04 -1.26 8.15
C HIS A 239 10.72 -0.61 9.35
N GLU A 240 11.52 0.44 9.11
CA GLU A 240 12.09 1.31 10.14
C GLU A 240 11.91 2.78 9.78
N VAL A 241 11.45 3.57 10.73
CA VAL A 241 11.08 4.99 10.58
C VAL A 241 11.71 5.82 11.70
N PRO A 242 12.49 6.87 11.39
CA PRO A 242 13.12 7.16 10.09
C PRO A 242 14.08 6.05 9.66
N ALA A 243 14.43 5.98 8.38
CA ALA A 243 15.46 5.08 7.88
C ALA A 243 16.80 5.36 8.61
N PRO A 244 17.48 4.33 9.15
CA PRO A 244 18.76 4.48 9.86
C PRO A 244 19.92 4.62 8.86
N VAL A 245 19.96 5.75 8.16
CA VAL A 245 20.98 6.05 7.13
C VAL A 245 21.64 7.40 7.41
N PRO A 246 22.87 7.65 6.90
CA PRO A 246 23.51 8.95 6.97
C PRO A 246 22.65 10.05 6.33
N ASP A 247 22.77 11.29 6.84
CA ASP A 247 22.02 12.44 6.31
C ASP A 247 22.19 12.65 4.82
N ALA A 248 23.38 12.45 4.29
CA ALA A 248 23.65 12.54 2.85
C ALA A 248 22.86 11.51 2.03
N THR A 249 22.70 10.31 2.54
CA THR A 249 21.88 9.24 1.93
C THR A 249 20.39 9.61 1.99
N ALA A 250 19.92 10.06 3.16
CA ALA A 250 18.55 10.51 3.31
C ALA A 250 18.22 11.69 2.37
N ALA A 251 19.14 12.66 2.23
CA ALA A 251 19.00 13.78 1.31
C ALA A 251 18.95 13.33 -0.17
N ALA A 252 19.79 12.39 -0.57
CA ALA A 252 19.79 11.85 -1.93
C ALA A 252 18.49 11.10 -2.27
N LEU A 253 17.96 10.29 -1.32
CA LEU A 253 16.67 9.63 -1.46
C LEU A 253 15.54 10.67 -1.60
N ALA A 254 15.55 11.70 -0.76
CA ALA A 254 14.56 12.76 -0.75
C ALA A 254 14.56 13.56 -2.07
N ASP A 255 15.73 13.99 -2.56
CA ASP A 255 15.88 14.70 -3.84
C ASP A 255 15.34 13.87 -5.00
N THR A 256 15.73 12.60 -5.07
CA THR A 256 15.30 11.70 -6.16
C THR A 256 13.79 11.49 -6.13
N ALA A 257 13.19 11.34 -4.95
CA ALA A 257 11.73 11.22 -4.80
C ALA A 257 10.99 12.49 -5.25
N LEU A 258 11.46 13.67 -4.85
CA LEU A 258 10.84 14.95 -5.27
C LEU A 258 10.96 15.18 -6.78
N ARG A 259 12.10 14.85 -7.38
CA ARG A 259 12.26 14.88 -8.85
C ARG A 259 11.31 13.91 -9.54
N ALA A 260 11.09 12.73 -8.99
CA ALA A 260 10.13 11.77 -9.52
C ALA A 260 8.70 12.30 -9.47
N LEU A 261 8.28 12.93 -8.36
CA LEU A 261 6.96 13.56 -8.26
C LEU A 261 6.78 14.66 -9.30
N ALA A 262 7.77 15.53 -9.45
CA ALA A 262 7.74 16.60 -10.44
C ALA A 262 7.62 16.07 -11.89
N ALA A 263 8.38 15.02 -12.24
CA ALA A 263 8.34 14.36 -13.54
C ALA A 263 6.97 13.74 -13.87
N LEU A 264 6.25 13.26 -12.85
CA LEU A 264 4.94 12.61 -12.99
C LEU A 264 3.76 13.60 -12.88
N GLY A 265 4.03 14.89 -12.61
CA GLY A 265 2.99 15.88 -12.36
C GLY A 265 2.22 15.64 -11.06
N LEU A 266 2.84 14.98 -10.10
CA LEU A 266 2.30 14.72 -8.78
C LEU A 266 2.77 15.78 -7.78
N GLY A 267 2.11 15.87 -6.63
CA GLY A 267 2.54 16.78 -5.57
C GLY A 267 1.41 17.36 -4.74
N TRP A 268 0.18 16.89 -4.96
CA TRP A 268 -0.96 17.16 -4.11
C TRP A 268 -1.22 15.98 -3.17
N GLY A 269 -1.25 16.24 -1.87
CA GLY A 269 -1.50 15.21 -0.86
C GLY A 269 -0.32 14.25 -0.68
N ALA A 270 -0.61 13.01 -0.33
CA ALA A 270 0.38 12.00 0.00
C ALA A 270 0.93 11.30 -1.25
N ALA A 271 2.25 11.02 -1.23
CA ALA A 271 2.85 10.08 -2.16
C ALA A 271 3.90 9.21 -1.45
N HIS A 272 3.98 7.97 -1.91
CA HIS A 272 4.90 6.93 -1.44
C HIS A 272 5.82 6.54 -2.63
N THR A 273 7.09 6.92 -2.54
CA THR A 273 8.08 6.63 -3.58
C THR A 273 9.01 5.53 -3.10
N GLU A 274 9.06 4.42 -3.82
CA GLU A 274 9.96 3.28 -3.54
C GLU A 274 11.26 3.43 -4.32
N LEU A 275 12.39 3.27 -3.63
CA LEU A 275 13.72 3.42 -4.20
C LEU A 275 14.65 2.29 -3.73
N ARG A 276 15.63 1.95 -4.58
CA ARG A 276 16.78 1.17 -4.16
C ARG A 276 18.03 2.02 -4.19
N MET A 277 18.86 1.89 -3.15
CA MET A 277 20.16 2.55 -3.10
C MET A 277 21.19 1.68 -3.82
N SER A 278 21.43 1.96 -5.09
CA SER A 278 22.46 1.30 -5.88
C SER A 278 23.87 1.84 -5.56
N ALA A 279 24.91 1.22 -6.12
CA ALA A 279 26.28 1.72 -6.03
C ALA A 279 26.45 3.13 -6.67
N HIS A 280 25.50 3.52 -7.53
CA HIS A 280 25.52 4.81 -8.26
C HIS A 280 24.54 5.83 -7.70
N GLY A 281 23.85 5.51 -6.60
CA GLY A 281 22.85 6.36 -5.97
C GLY A 281 21.44 5.79 -6.02
N PRO A 282 20.44 6.59 -5.60
CA PRO A 282 19.05 6.15 -5.56
C PRO A 282 18.46 5.91 -6.95
N VAL A 283 17.75 4.79 -7.11
CA VAL A 283 17.03 4.40 -8.32
C VAL A 283 15.55 4.20 -7.96
N VAL A 284 14.65 4.89 -8.65
CA VAL A 284 13.20 4.80 -8.39
C VAL A 284 12.65 3.48 -8.92
N ILE A 285 12.01 2.71 -8.06
CA ILE A 285 11.37 1.43 -8.40
C ILE A 285 9.89 1.63 -8.74
N GLU A 286 9.20 2.49 -7.96
CA GLU A 286 7.78 2.79 -8.13
C GLU A 286 7.39 4.06 -7.37
N VAL A 287 6.45 4.81 -7.92
CA VAL A 287 5.80 5.96 -7.25
C VAL A 287 4.31 5.66 -7.10
N ASN A 288 3.81 5.76 -5.90
CA ASN A 288 2.41 5.54 -5.56
C ASN A 288 1.79 6.83 -5.02
N PRO A 289 0.87 7.50 -5.75
CA PRO A 289 0.25 8.77 -5.35
C PRO A 289 -0.83 8.55 -4.28
N ARG A 290 -0.44 8.00 -3.15
CA ARG A 290 -1.25 7.68 -1.98
C ARG A 290 -0.39 7.46 -0.75
N LEU A 291 -1.03 7.28 0.41
CA LEU A 291 -0.33 6.81 1.61
C LEU A 291 0.27 5.40 1.41
N ALA A 292 1.42 5.20 2.01
CA ALA A 292 2.03 3.88 2.12
C ALA A 292 1.09 2.85 2.76
N GLY A 293 1.28 1.59 2.40
CA GLY A 293 0.75 0.45 3.12
C GLY A 293 1.64 0.02 4.30
N GLY A 294 1.51 -1.23 4.71
CA GLY A 294 2.47 -1.88 5.61
C GLY A 294 2.63 -1.21 6.98
N MET A 295 1.60 -0.51 7.48
CA MET A 295 1.63 0.23 8.76
C MET A 295 2.63 1.40 8.80
N ILE A 296 3.20 1.83 7.68
CA ILE A 296 4.10 2.98 7.62
C ILE A 296 3.44 4.26 8.18
N PRO A 297 2.18 4.62 7.86
CA PRO A 297 1.55 5.79 8.45
C PRO A 297 1.44 5.73 9.98
N VAL A 298 1.20 4.55 10.55
CA VAL A 298 1.17 4.32 12.00
C VAL A 298 2.56 4.51 12.61
N ALA A 299 3.60 3.96 11.97
CA ALA A 299 4.99 4.11 12.40
C ALA A 299 5.46 5.57 12.31
N VAL A 300 5.12 6.29 11.23
CA VAL A 300 5.41 7.73 11.06
C VAL A 300 4.75 8.55 12.17
N ARG A 301 3.47 8.29 12.47
CA ARG A 301 2.79 8.97 13.57
C ARG A 301 3.45 8.70 14.91
N ALA A 302 3.83 7.44 15.17
CA ALA A 302 4.45 7.04 16.44
C ALA A 302 5.86 7.62 16.61
N ALA A 303 6.67 7.65 15.55
CA ALA A 303 8.05 8.16 15.60
C ALA A 303 8.12 9.69 15.54
N LEU A 304 7.38 10.30 14.61
CA LEU A 304 7.55 11.69 14.21
C LEU A 304 6.39 12.60 14.66
N GLY A 305 5.29 12.03 15.18
CA GLY A 305 4.09 12.78 15.55
C GLY A 305 3.31 13.34 14.35
N VAL A 306 3.58 12.89 13.13
CA VAL A 306 2.91 13.31 11.89
C VAL A 306 1.79 12.34 11.57
N ASP A 307 0.54 12.79 11.69
CA ASP A 307 -0.62 11.97 11.30
C ASP A 307 -0.95 12.19 9.81
N LEU A 308 -0.46 11.29 8.98
CA LEU A 308 -0.66 11.35 7.53
C LEU A 308 -2.10 11.03 7.10
N VAL A 309 -2.83 10.21 7.87
CA VAL A 309 -4.24 9.91 7.60
C VAL A 309 -5.07 11.17 7.83
N ASP A 310 -4.88 11.81 8.98
CA ASP A 310 -5.52 13.09 9.29
C ASP A 310 -5.19 14.17 8.27
N ALA A 311 -3.93 14.23 7.81
CA ALA A 311 -3.49 15.18 6.79
C ALA A 311 -4.21 14.99 5.44
N VAL A 312 -4.42 13.74 4.99
CA VAL A 312 -5.17 13.43 3.76
C VAL A 312 -6.62 13.88 3.90
N ILE A 313 -7.27 13.58 5.02
CA ILE A 313 -8.67 13.98 5.28
C ILE A 313 -8.80 15.50 5.30
N ALA A 314 -7.91 16.19 6.02
CA ALA A 314 -7.89 17.66 6.07
C ALA A 314 -7.74 18.27 4.67
N ARG A 315 -6.78 17.76 3.89
CA ARG A 315 -6.47 18.25 2.54
C ARG A 315 -7.67 18.10 1.61
N ALA A 316 -8.32 16.94 1.63
CA ALA A 316 -9.50 16.65 0.83
C ALA A 316 -10.73 17.49 1.21
N ALA A 317 -10.89 17.79 2.49
CA ALA A 317 -11.99 18.61 3.00
C ALA A 317 -11.73 20.13 2.91
N GLY A 318 -10.57 20.56 2.39
CA GLY A 318 -10.15 21.95 2.36
C GLY A 318 -9.94 22.55 3.75
N GLN A 319 -9.60 21.71 4.76
CA GLN A 319 -9.34 22.12 6.14
C GLN A 319 -7.83 22.23 6.40
N SER A 320 -7.46 22.98 7.44
CA SER A 320 -6.09 23.05 7.91
C SER A 320 -5.64 21.70 8.50
N ARG A 321 -4.38 21.33 8.22
CA ARG A 321 -3.78 20.14 8.84
C ARG A 321 -3.59 20.35 10.33
N THR A 322 -3.71 19.27 11.10
CA THR A 322 -3.32 19.27 12.50
C THR A 322 -1.79 19.47 12.58
N PRO A 323 -1.29 20.45 13.36
CA PRO A 323 0.14 20.64 13.55
C PRO A 323 0.80 19.35 14.05
N ALA A 324 1.92 18.97 13.44
CA ALA A 324 2.72 17.86 13.94
C ALA A 324 3.19 18.15 15.37
N ARG A 325 3.10 17.16 16.24
CA ARG A 325 3.78 17.18 17.53
C ARG A 325 5.16 16.57 17.31
N PRO A 326 6.26 17.33 17.33
CA PRO A 326 7.57 16.80 17.01
C PRO A 326 7.88 15.58 17.88
N GLY A 327 7.87 14.40 17.30
CA GLY A 327 8.40 13.17 17.89
C GLY A 327 9.91 13.12 17.65
N ARG A 328 10.64 12.51 18.57
CA ARG A 328 12.08 12.22 18.45
C ARG A 328 12.35 10.74 18.71
N LEU A 329 11.40 9.90 18.35
CA LEU A 329 11.52 8.45 18.50
C LEU A 329 11.81 7.82 17.14
N HIS A 330 12.23 6.59 17.20
CA HIS A 330 12.24 5.67 16.06
C HIS A 330 11.08 4.69 16.20
N ALA A 331 10.56 4.21 15.09
CA ALA A 331 9.56 3.17 15.08
C ALA A 331 9.97 2.04 14.13
N ALA A 332 9.61 0.83 14.47
CA ALA A 332 9.82 -0.34 13.62
C ALA A 332 8.52 -1.13 13.48
N VAL A 333 8.30 -1.65 12.28
CA VAL A 333 7.24 -2.61 11.97
C VAL A 333 7.88 -3.96 11.75
N ARG A 334 7.30 -5.03 12.33
CA ARG A 334 7.66 -6.41 12.02
C ARG A 334 6.41 -7.18 11.66
N PHE A 335 6.44 -7.84 10.48
CA PHE A 335 5.32 -8.65 10.01
C PHE A 335 5.39 -10.07 10.54
N LEU A 336 4.22 -10.60 10.91
CA LEU A 336 4.01 -12.02 11.19
C LEU A 336 3.80 -12.72 9.85
N ARG A 337 4.82 -13.41 9.36
CA ARG A 337 4.78 -14.05 8.05
C ARG A 337 4.28 -15.47 8.12
N ASN A 338 3.45 -15.83 7.16
CA ASN A 338 3.07 -17.21 6.92
C ASN A 338 4.13 -17.93 6.08
N GLU A 339 4.64 -19.05 6.60
CA GLU A 339 5.62 -19.90 5.92
C GLU A 339 5.09 -21.30 5.59
N ARG A 340 3.86 -21.62 6.03
CA ARG A 340 3.21 -22.92 5.84
C ARG A 340 1.73 -22.72 5.52
N GLU A 341 1.18 -23.60 4.71
CA GLU A 341 -0.26 -23.65 4.46
C GLU A 341 -0.98 -24.39 5.57
N GLY A 342 -2.23 -24.04 5.83
CA GLY A 342 -3.05 -24.73 6.82
C GLY A 342 -4.26 -23.92 7.25
N ARG A 343 -5.08 -24.54 8.10
CA ARG A 343 -6.21 -23.86 8.74
C ARG A 343 -5.73 -23.28 10.09
N VAL A 344 -6.03 -22.03 10.35
CA VAL A 344 -5.72 -21.39 11.62
C VAL A 344 -6.60 -22.03 12.71
N MET A 345 -5.96 -22.61 13.72
CA MET A 345 -6.62 -23.26 14.85
C MET A 345 -6.75 -22.31 16.03
N ASP A 346 -5.66 -21.62 16.36
CA ASP A 346 -5.62 -20.67 17.48
C ASP A 346 -4.65 -19.53 17.22
N ILE A 347 -4.84 -18.41 17.92
CA ILE A 347 -3.96 -17.23 17.89
C ILE A 347 -3.74 -16.79 19.34
N GLY A 348 -2.56 -17.13 19.87
CA GLY A 348 -2.15 -16.83 21.24
C GLY A 348 -1.17 -15.66 21.34
N GLY A 349 -1.03 -15.11 22.55
CA GLY A 349 0.01 -14.13 22.90
C GLY A 349 -0.22 -12.69 22.46
N VAL A 350 -1.35 -12.38 21.81
CA VAL A 350 -1.65 -11.04 21.28
C VAL A 350 -1.68 -9.97 22.37
N GLU A 351 -2.33 -10.24 23.51
CA GLU A 351 -2.40 -9.28 24.62
C GLU A 351 -1.02 -9.08 25.30
N ALA A 352 -0.22 -10.14 25.41
CA ALA A 352 1.14 -10.01 25.88
C ALA A 352 2.00 -9.16 24.95
N ALA A 353 1.84 -9.32 23.64
CA ALA A 353 2.50 -8.48 22.64
C ALA A 353 2.06 -7.00 22.73
N ARG A 354 0.76 -6.75 22.92
CA ARG A 354 0.24 -5.38 23.11
C ARG A 354 0.78 -4.70 24.36
N ALA A 355 0.99 -5.47 25.43
CA ALA A 355 1.51 -4.96 26.69
C ALA A 355 3.06 -4.85 26.71
N ALA A 356 3.75 -5.32 25.67
CA ALA A 356 5.21 -5.31 25.63
C ALA A 356 5.77 -3.87 25.51
N PRO A 357 6.97 -3.60 26.06
CA PRO A 357 7.56 -2.26 26.09
C PRO A 357 7.68 -1.63 24.70
N GLY A 358 7.19 -0.40 24.57
CA GLY A 358 7.27 0.41 23.35
C GLY A 358 6.32 0.00 22.24
N VAL A 359 5.53 -1.05 22.40
CA VAL A 359 4.52 -1.45 21.41
C VAL A 359 3.41 -0.42 21.35
N VAL A 360 3.11 0.05 20.15
CA VAL A 360 2.08 1.07 19.86
C VAL A 360 0.92 0.50 19.05
N ALA A 361 1.15 -0.60 18.32
CA ALA A 361 0.10 -1.29 17.59
C ALA A 361 0.43 -2.78 17.41
N VAL A 362 -0.61 -3.61 17.50
CA VAL A 362 -0.60 -5.01 17.08
C VAL A 362 -1.86 -5.24 16.24
N ALA A 363 -1.65 -5.63 14.98
CA ALA A 363 -2.73 -5.99 14.07
C ALA A 363 -2.63 -7.47 13.68
N ILE A 364 -3.76 -8.17 13.71
CA ILE A 364 -3.86 -9.55 13.25
C ILE A 364 -4.80 -9.57 12.05
N GLY A 365 -4.30 -10.10 10.92
CA GLY A 365 -5.00 -10.16 9.63
C GLY A 365 -5.68 -11.49 9.34
N THR A 366 -5.66 -12.42 10.28
CA THR A 366 -6.30 -13.74 10.17
C THR A 366 -7.14 -14.05 11.41
N ALA A 367 -7.85 -15.17 11.42
CA ALA A 367 -8.67 -15.59 12.55
C ALA A 367 -8.78 -17.13 12.57
N PRO A 368 -9.11 -17.75 13.74
CA PRO A 368 -9.41 -19.17 13.80
C PRO A 368 -10.45 -19.59 12.78
N GLY A 369 -10.22 -20.72 12.13
CA GLY A 369 -11.07 -21.26 11.06
C GLY A 369 -10.72 -20.78 9.64
N ARG A 370 -9.88 -19.73 9.48
CA ARG A 370 -9.42 -19.27 8.15
C ARG A 370 -8.34 -20.20 7.61
N THR A 371 -8.41 -20.52 6.33
CA THR A 371 -7.30 -21.19 5.63
C THR A 371 -6.31 -20.15 5.13
N VAL A 372 -5.04 -20.34 5.43
CA VAL A 372 -3.92 -19.53 4.95
C VAL A 372 -3.10 -20.32 3.95
N ARG A 373 -2.60 -19.64 2.92
CA ARG A 373 -1.76 -20.21 1.88
C ARG A 373 -0.47 -19.41 1.77
N VAL A 374 0.57 -20.01 1.21
CA VAL A 374 1.82 -19.32 0.89
C VAL A 374 1.69 -18.78 -0.54
N THR A 375 1.49 -17.49 -0.65
CA THR A 375 1.26 -16.79 -1.93
C THR A 375 2.50 -16.07 -2.45
N ASN A 376 3.53 -15.92 -1.60
CA ASN A 376 4.71 -15.10 -1.85
C ASN A 376 4.39 -13.63 -2.20
N THR A 377 3.33 -13.11 -1.59
CA THR A 377 2.85 -11.73 -1.72
C THR A 377 2.61 -11.12 -0.33
N PHE A 378 2.11 -9.88 -0.31
CA PHE A 378 1.71 -9.23 0.94
C PHE A 378 0.65 -10.02 1.74
N GLN A 379 -0.09 -10.93 1.11
CA GLN A 379 -1.10 -11.77 1.76
C GLN A 379 -0.50 -12.79 2.74
N ASP A 380 0.80 -13.07 2.63
CA ASP A 380 1.50 -13.92 3.59
C ASP A 380 1.75 -13.23 4.94
N ARG A 381 1.45 -11.93 5.03
CA ARG A 381 1.54 -11.16 6.28
C ARG A 381 0.28 -11.35 7.10
N LEU A 382 0.28 -12.32 8.00
CA LEU A 382 -0.86 -12.65 8.88
C LEU A 382 -1.09 -11.64 10.00
N GLY A 383 -0.20 -10.70 10.16
CA GLY A 383 -0.28 -9.64 11.16
C GLY A 383 1.00 -8.83 11.24
N CYS A 384 1.03 -7.89 12.17
CA CYS A 384 2.22 -7.09 12.42
C CYS A 384 2.25 -6.52 13.84
N VAL A 385 3.44 -6.14 14.26
CA VAL A 385 3.70 -5.36 15.47
C VAL A 385 4.40 -4.08 15.08
N VAL A 386 3.98 -2.95 15.66
CA VAL A 386 4.66 -1.66 15.57
C VAL A 386 5.14 -1.29 16.96
N ALA A 387 6.45 -1.00 17.11
CA ALA A 387 7.01 -0.56 18.37
C ALA A 387 7.93 0.66 18.17
N THR A 388 8.10 1.44 19.23
CA THR A 388 8.96 2.62 19.27
C THR A 388 10.18 2.39 20.18
N GLY A 389 11.26 3.13 19.91
CA GLY A 389 12.48 3.14 20.69
C GLY A 389 13.17 4.50 20.63
N ALA A 390 14.21 4.68 21.44
CA ALA A 390 15.04 5.88 21.41
C ALA A 390 15.88 5.97 20.12
N ASP A 391 16.16 4.82 19.53
CA ASP A 391 16.85 4.66 18.25
C ASP A 391 16.23 3.52 17.43
N GLY A 392 16.72 3.31 16.21
CA GLY A 392 16.20 2.28 15.29
C GLY A 392 16.43 0.85 15.78
N GLU A 393 17.57 0.58 16.41
CA GLU A 393 17.92 -0.74 16.96
C GLU A 393 16.94 -1.12 18.07
N GLN A 394 16.75 -0.26 19.04
CA GLN A 394 15.80 -0.48 20.14
C GLN A 394 14.36 -0.66 19.64
N ALA A 395 13.93 0.15 18.68
CA ALA A 395 12.59 0.02 18.08
C ALA A 395 12.45 -1.35 17.38
N GLY A 396 13.46 -1.75 16.60
CA GLY A 396 13.52 -3.02 15.89
C GLY A 396 13.48 -4.22 16.83
N ASP A 397 14.27 -4.19 17.89
CA ASP A 397 14.34 -5.26 18.91
C ASP A 397 13.01 -5.42 19.65
N ARG A 398 12.39 -4.30 20.05
CA ARG A 398 11.08 -4.30 20.73
C ARG A 398 9.99 -4.89 19.82
N ALA A 399 9.94 -4.45 18.56
CA ALA A 399 8.97 -4.97 17.61
C ALA A 399 9.17 -6.47 17.35
N ALA A 400 10.43 -6.91 17.20
CA ALA A 400 10.76 -8.32 17.01
C ALA A 400 10.47 -9.17 18.25
N ALA A 401 10.79 -8.68 19.45
CA ALA A 401 10.49 -9.37 20.69
C ALA A 401 8.98 -9.55 20.90
N ALA A 402 8.20 -8.50 20.67
CA ALA A 402 6.75 -8.56 20.79
C ALA A 402 6.11 -9.46 19.70
N ALA A 403 6.64 -9.44 18.47
CA ALA A 403 6.17 -10.33 17.40
C ALA A 403 6.36 -11.82 17.76
N ARG A 404 7.45 -12.19 18.43
CA ARG A 404 7.70 -13.56 18.90
C ARG A 404 6.76 -14.05 20.00
N LEU A 405 6.06 -13.15 20.70
CA LEU A 405 5.04 -13.53 21.68
C LEU A 405 3.77 -14.05 21.01
N ILE A 406 3.52 -13.63 19.77
CA ILE A 406 2.32 -14.03 19.04
C ILE A 406 2.55 -15.37 18.38
N ARG A 407 1.64 -16.32 18.63
CA ARG A 407 1.63 -17.66 18.07
C ARG A 407 0.39 -17.84 17.23
N ILE A 408 0.57 -18.31 15.99
CA ILE A 408 -0.54 -18.68 15.09
C ILE A 408 -0.38 -20.19 14.86
N GLU A 409 -1.29 -20.96 15.44
CA GLU A 409 -1.30 -22.42 15.33
C GLU A 409 -2.07 -22.82 14.07
N LEU A 410 -1.41 -23.63 13.22
CA LEU A 410 -2.01 -24.14 11.98
C LEU A 410 -2.22 -25.66 12.10
N GLU A 411 -3.39 -26.11 11.69
CA GLU A 411 -3.66 -27.51 11.40
C GLU A 411 -2.93 -27.87 10.09
N GLU A 412 -2.12 -28.91 10.12
CA GLU A 412 -1.48 -29.40 8.90
C GLU A 412 -2.55 -29.91 7.92
N PRO A 413 -2.43 -29.62 6.62
CA PRO A 413 -3.33 -30.21 5.64
C PRO A 413 -3.22 -31.73 5.73
N ALA A 414 -4.35 -32.43 5.83
CA ALA A 414 -4.37 -33.87 5.77
C ALA A 414 -3.62 -34.31 4.50
N LEU A 415 -2.61 -35.16 4.64
CA LEU A 415 -1.96 -35.78 3.50
C LEU A 415 -3.05 -36.41 2.63
N PRO A 416 -3.04 -36.24 1.31
CA PRO A 416 -3.96 -36.97 0.46
C PRO A 416 -3.77 -38.46 0.77
N ASP A 417 -4.88 -39.15 1.08
CA ASP A 417 -4.90 -40.59 1.25
C ASP A 417 -4.20 -41.21 0.04
N GLU A 418 -3.01 -41.74 0.23
CA GLU A 418 -2.41 -42.61 -0.76
C GLU A 418 -3.35 -43.81 -0.86
N GLY A 419 -4.28 -43.74 -1.83
CA GLY A 419 -5.21 -44.80 -2.09
C GLY A 419 -4.43 -46.10 -2.23
N VAL A 420 -4.59 -46.96 -1.23
CA VAL A 420 -4.12 -48.34 -1.31
C VAL A 420 -4.74 -48.94 -2.55
N ALA A 421 -3.96 -48.98 -3.63
CA ALA A 421 -4.27 -49.80 -4.81
C ALA A 421 -4.23 -51.27 -4.36
N GLY A 422 -5.42 -51.83 -4.12
CA GLY A 422 -5.65 -53.24 -3.95
C GLY A 422 -5.95 -53.89 -5.32
#